data_c4b25e8b13042f2f5d324907311a7378
#
_entry.id   c4b25e8b13042f2f5d324907311a7378
#
_cell.length_a   1.000
_cell.length_b   1.000
_cell.length_c   1.000
_cell.angle_alpha   90.00
_cell.angle_beta   90.00
_cell.angle_gamma   90.00
#
_symmetry.space_group_name_H-M   'P 1'
#
loop_
_entity.id
_entity.type
_entity.pdbx_description
1 polymer ?
#
loop_
_entity_poly.entity_id
_entity_poly.type
_entity_poly.pdbx_seq_one_letter_code
_entity_poly.pdbx_strand_id
1 'polypeptide(L)'
;MGWSPEQISGRLKLEGSEHTISHESIYRYIYRPKVRKEKLHRYLARAKARRGRRYFKRHRLPVANRRSIHDRPEGAENREEFGHWEGDLMQFRTQRGNLLTLCERMTRFLITASLKTKTASETGNVLRNIFHRLPEPARHTVTFDNGGEFAEHETLTSETGVQAFFCDPHSPWQRGAIENTNGVIRRDMPRKTDMADYSP
;
A
#
# COMPACT_ATOMS: atom_id res chain seq x y z
N MET A 1 22.52 3.92 1.07
CA MET A 1 21.23 3.16 1.10
C MET A 1 20.53 3.43 2.40
N GLY A 2 19.25 3.87 2.34
CA GLY A 2 18.45 4.17 3.54
C GLY A 2 17.58 2.97 3.93
N TRP A 3 18.04 2.11 4.81
CA TRP A 3 17.21 1.01 5.32
C TRP A 3 16.14 1.53 6.29
N SER A 4 14.93 0.98 6.20
CA SER A 4 13.90 1.28 7.20
C SER A 4 14.23 0.58 8.53
N PRO A 5 13.70 1.07 9.67
CA PRO A 5 13.85 0.40 10.97
C PRO A 5 13.41 -1.07 10.95
N GLU A 6 12.37 -1.40 10.16
CA GLU A 6 11.91 -2.77 9.97
C GLU A 6 12.95 -3.62 9.22
N GLN A 7 13.55 -3.07 8.17
CA GLN A 7 14.61 -3.75 7.41
C GLN A 7 15.86 -3.97 8.27
N ILE A 8 16.26 -2.97 9.07
CA ILE A 8 17.39 -3.11 10.00
C ILE A 8 17.10 -4.22 11.02
N SER A 9 15.94 -4.18 11.66
CA SER A 9 15.55 -5.19 12.66
C SER A 9 15.48 -6.60 12.05
N GLY A 10 14.90 -6.72 10.85
CA GLY A 10 14.79 -8.00 10.13
C GLY A 10 16.15 -8.55 9.72
N ARG A 11 17.03 -7.69 9.23
CA ARG A 11 18.38 -8.08 8.80
C ARG A 11 19.24 -8.60 9.95
N LEU A 12 19.24 -7.90 11.09
CA LEU A 12 19.96 -8.35 12.30
C LEU A 12 19.50 -9.74 12.78
N LYS A 13 18.20 -10.02 12.68
CA LYS A 13 17.67 -11.36 13.00
C LYS A 13 18.11 -12.41 11.98
N LEU A 14 18.07 -12.09 10.70
CA LEU A 14 18.45 -13.01 9.62
C LEU A 14 19.93 -13.38 9.67
N GLU A 15 20.79 -12.43 10.03
CA GLU A 15 22.24 -12.63 10.16
C GLU A 15 22.67 -13.30 11.47
N GLY A 16 21.72 -13.63 12.35
CA GLY A 16 22.02 -14.24 13.65
C GLY A 16 22.85 -13.34 14.57
N SER A 17 22.74 -12.02 14.42
CA SER A 17 23.50 -11.07 15.22
C SER A 17 23.24 -11.28 16.72
N GLU A 18 24.30 -11.27 17.54
CA GLU A 18 24.18 -11.32 19.01
C GLU A 18 23.35 -10.16 19.57
N HIS A 19 23.32 -9.04 18.87
CA HIS A 19 22.55 -7.86 19.23
C HIS A 19 21.35 -7.70 18.31
N THR A 20 20.15 -8.02 18.82
CA THR A 20 18.89 -7.75 18.12
C THR A 20 18.24 -6.50 18.66
N ILE A 21 17.64 -5.71 17.77
CA ILE A 21 16.88 -4.51 18.14
C ILE A 21 15.52 -4.52 17.45
N SER A 22 14.46 -4.17 18.18
CA SER A 22 13.15 -4.05 17.56
C SER A 22 13.04 -2.75 16.73
N HIS A 23 12.27 -2.78 15.64
CA HIS A 23 12.00 -1.57 14.87
C HIS A 23 11.38 -0.45 15.70
N GLU A 24 10.56 -0.79 16.68
CA GLU A 24 9.97 0.18 17.61
C GLU A 24 11.04 0.88 18.48
N SER A 25 12.07 0.15 18.93
CA SER A 25 13.21 0.72 19.68
C SER A 25 14.00 1.70 18.81
N ILE A 26 14.19 1.39 17.53
CA ILE A 26 14.84 2.29 16.56
C ILE A 26 14.01 3.58 16.40
N TYR A 27 12.69 3.44 16.16
CA TYR A 27 11.81 4.61 16.09
C TYR A 27 11.82 5.42 17.37
N ARG A 28 11.76 4.78 18.53
CA ARG A 28 11.81 5.45 19.83
C ARG A 28 13.11 6.23 20.02
N TYR A 29 14.24 5.70 19.59
CA TYR A 29 15.53 6.40 19.60
C TYR A 29 15.51 7.64 18.70
N ILE A 30 15.14 7.49 17.43
CA ILE A 30 15.10 8.57 16.42
C ILE A 30 14.26 9.77 16.90
N TYR A 31 13.15 9.51 17.59
CA TYR A 31 12.23 10.56 18.04
C TYR A 31 12.47 11.04 19.47
N ARG A 32 13.51 10.59 20.16
CA ARG A 32 13.88 11.10 21.49
C ARG A 32 14.21 12.59 21.42
N PRO A 33 13.81 13.41 22.42
CA PRO A 33 14.09 14.85 22.44
C PRO A 33 15.57 15.19 22.26
N LYS A 34 16.46 14.41 22.92
CA LYS A 34 17.92 14.61 22.86
C LYS A 34 18.51 14.34 21.46
N VAL A 35 18.03 13.31 20.77
CA VAL A 35 18.51 12.87 19.44
C VAL A 35 17.87 13.66 18.29
N ARG A 36 16.77 14.31 18.56
CA ARG A 36 15.99 15.05 17.55
C ARG A 36 16.78 16.14 16.84
N LYS A 37 17.80 16.71 17.49
CA LYS A 37 18.70 17.70 16.89
C LYS A 37 19.51 17.11 15.72
N GLU A 38 19.81 15.83 15.73
CA GLU A 38 20.53 15.09 14.68
C GLU A 38 19.69 14.89 13.40
N LYS A 39 18.39 15.19 13.46
CA LYS A 39 17.44 15.10 12.33
C LYS A 39 17.40 13.71 11.65
N LEU A 40 17.68 12.63 12.39
CA LEU A 40 17.70 11.25 11.87
C LEU A 40 16.36 10.84 11.21
N HIS A 41 15.25 11.46 11.59
CA HIS A 41 13.95 11.27 10.95
C HIS A 41 13.95 11.52 9.44
N ARG A 42 14.93 12.28 8.89
CA ARG A 42 15.05 12.56 7.46
C ARG A 42 15.42 11.31 6.65
N TYR A 43 16.05 10.32 7.29
CA TYR A 43 16.40 9.04 6.66
C TYR A 43 15.25 8.01 6.68
N LEU A 44 14.15 8.33 7.36
CA LEU A 44 12.95 7.51 7.34
C LEU A 44 12.15 7.75 6.06
N ALA A 45 11.48 6.72 5.54
CA ALA A 45 10.70 6.77 4.31
C ALA A 45 9.69 7.95 4.25
N ARG A 46 9.13 8.34 5.39
CA ARG A 46 8.18 9.47 5.46
C ARG A 46 8.81 10.78 5.93
N ALA A 47 10.07 10.81 6.30
CA ALA A 47 10.84 11.97 6.79
C ALA A 47 10.11 12.91 7.78
N LYS A 48 9.15 12.40 8.56
CA LYS A 48 8.34 13.21 9.48
C LYS A 48 9.15 13.64 10.70
N ALA A 49 9.22 14.92 10.98
CA ALA A 49 9.92 15.48 12.14
C ALA A 49 9.29 15.10 13.49
N ARG A 50 8.03 14.68 13.52
CA ARG A 50 7.29 14.22 14.70
C ARG A 50 6.48 12.98 14.36
N ARG A 51 6.36 12.05 15.30
CA ARG A 51 5.43 10.93 15.22
C ARG A 51 4.00 11.50 15.27
N GLY A 52 3.25 11.37 14.16
CA GLY A 52 1.89 11.92 14.08
C GLY A 52 0.92 11.16 14.99
N ARG A 53 0.02 11.87 15.66
CA ARG A 53 -1.16 11.25 16.27
C ARG A 53 -2.05 10.70 15.18
N ARG A 54 -2.62 9.51 15.36
CA ARG A 54 -3.66 8.98 14.47
C ARG A 54 -4.90 9.86 14.63
N TYR A 55 -5.25 10.60 13.57
CA TYR A 55 -6.52 11.31 13.50
C TYR A 55 -7.58 10.33 12.98
N PHE A 56 -8.66 10.14 13.74
CA PHE A 56 -9.86 9.47 13.24
C PHE A 56 -10.49 10.35 12.17
N LYS A 57 -10.51 9.88 10.92
CA LYS A 57 -11.28 10.52 9.85
C LYS A 57 -12.75 10.14 9.99
N ARG A 58 -13.66 11.11 9.69
CA ARG A 58 -15.10 10.87 9.62
C ARG A 58 -15.42 9.63 8.78
N HIS A 59 -16.41 8.85 9.22
CA HIS A 59 -16.93 7.69 8.48
C HIS A 59 -17.25 8.09 7.04
N ARG A 60 -16.55 7.48 6.09
CA ARG A 60 -17.02 7.40 4.70
C ARG A 60 -18.10 6.34 4.66
N LEU A 61 -19.11 6.54 3.79
CA LEU A 61 -20.09 5.49 3.51
C LEU A 61 -19.35 4.21 3.10
N PRO A 62 -19.70 3.07 3.67
CA PRO A 62 -19.05 1.82 3.30
C PRO A 62 -19.34 1.51 1.82
N VAL A 63 -18.34 0.92 1.13
CA VAL A 63 -18.55 0.37 -0.19
C VAL A 63 -19.64 -0.70 -0.11
N ALA A 64 -20.65 -0.62 -0.97
CA ALA A 64 -21.77 -1.58 -0.97
C ALA A 64 -21.27 -2.99 -1.39
N ASN A 65 -21.98 -4.04 -0.98
CA ASN A 65 -21.77 -5.45 -1.39
C ASN A 65 -20.32 -5.96 -1.30
N ARG A 66 -19.52 -5.38 -0.41
CA ARG A 66 -18.12 -5.78 -0.25
C ARG A 66 -18.00 -7.17 0.39
N ARG A 67 -17.09 -7.99 -0.17
CA ARG A 67 -16.68 -9.24 0.48
C ARG A 67 -15.61 -8.96 1.54
N SER A 68 -15.71 -9.64 2.67
CA SER A 68 -14.71 -9.51 3.75
C SER A 68 -13.36 -10.11 3.33
N ILE A 69 -12.28 -9.53 3.83
CA ILE A 69 -10.94 -10.12 3.69
C ILE A 69 -10.86 -11.52 4.31
N HIS A 70 -11.72 -11.82 5.30
CA HIS A 70 -11.78 -13.13 5.95
C HIS A 70 -12.35 -14.25 5.07
N ASP A 71 -13.04 -13.87 3.98
CA ASP A 71 -13.58 -14.82 2.98
C ASP A 71 -12.58 -15.08 1.85
N ARG A 72 -11.36 -14.57 1.97
CA ARG A 72 -10.31 -14.69 0.95
C ARG A 72 -9.76 -16.12 0.92
N PRO A 73 -9.42 -16.68 -0.27
CA PRO A 73 -8.82 -17.99 -0.40
C PRO A 73 -7.53 -18.13 0.42
N GLU A 74 -7.27 -19.35 0.91
CA GLU A 74 -6.09 -19.66 1.71
C GLU A 74 -4.77 -19.37 0.97
N GLY A 75 -4.70 -19.69 -0.33
CA GLY A 75 -3.53 -19.38 -1.17
C GLY A 75 -3.18 -17.88 -1.20
N ALA A 76 -4.19 -17.01 -1.11
CA ALA A 76 -3.98 -15.57 -0.94
C ALA A 76 -3.41 -15.23 0.45
N GLU A 77 -3.85 -15.92 1.51
CA GLU A 77 -3.41 -15.62 2.89
C GLU A 77 -1.96 -16.03 3.11
N ASN A 78 -1.60 -17.23 2.72
CA ASN A 78 -0.28 -17.82 2.90
C ASN A 78 0.78 -17.21 1.97
N ARG A 79 0.36 -16.53 0.90
CA ARG A 79 1.24 -15.98 -0.15
C ARG A 79 2.02 -17.05 -0.91
N GLU A 80 1.44 -18.20 -1.05
CA GLU A 80 2.03 -19.36 -1.73
C GLU A 80 1.53 -19.51 -3.16
N GLU A 81 0.42 -18.83 -3.48
CA GLU A 81 -0.20 -18.83 -4.79
C GLU A 81 -0.02 -17.49 -5.48
N PHE A 82 0.32 -17.52 -6.77
CA PHE A 82 0.43 -16.35 -7.62
C PHE A 82 -0.94 -15.84 -8.08
N GLY A 83 -1.05 -14.53 -8.33
CA GLY A 83 -2.29 -13.94 -8.85
C GLY A 83 -3.17 -13.26 -7.78
N HIS A 84 -2.66 -13.10 -6.57
CA HIS A 84 -3.32 -12.41 -5.48
C HIS A 84 -2.70 -11.03 -5.24
N TRP A 85 -3.50 -9.98 -5.36
CA TRP A 85 -3.04 -8.60 -5.35
C TRP A 85 -3.52 -7.82 -4.13
N GLU A 86 -2.74 -6.84 -3.72
CA GLU A 86 -3.15 -5.76 -2.84
C GLU A 86 -3.17 -4.45 -3.63
N GLY A 87 -4.29 -3.73 -3.59
CA GLY A 87 -4.47 -2.47 -4.31
C GLY A 87 -4.58 -1.26 -3.38
N ASP A 88 -3.98 -0.14 -3.77
CA ASP A 88 -4.08 1.13 -3.05
C ASP A 88 -4.01 2.32 -4.00
N LEU A 89 -4.53 3.47 -3.57
CA LEU A 89 -4.46 4.71 -4.32
C LEU A 89 -3.64 5.76 -3.58
N MET A 90 -2.45 6.02 -4.09
CA MET A 90 -1.55 7.04 -3.55
C MET A 90 -1.94 8.43 -4.03
N GLN A 91 -2.32 9.31 -3.10
CA GLN A 91 -2.62 10.71 -3.40
C GLN A 91 -1.38 11.59 -3.30
N PHE A 92 -1.23 12.50 -4.24
CA PHE A 92 -0.25 13.59 -4.22
C PHE A 92 -0.90 14.92 -3.84
N ARG A 93 -0.13 15.85 -3.29
CA ARG A 93 -0.68 17.07 -2.69
C ARG A 93 -1.17 18.10 -3.72
N THR A 94 -0.59 18.09 -4.87
CA THR A 94 -0.87 19.03 -5.98
C THR A 94 -2.04 18.57 -6.81
N GLN A 95 -3.11 18.07 -6.35
CA GLN A 95 -4.38 17.69 -7.03
C GLN A 95 -4.28 17.21 -8.51
N ARG A 96 -3.07 17.13 -9.06
CA ARG A 96 -2.78 16.79 -10.46
C ARG A 96 -2.26 15.35 -10.59
N GLY A 97 -3.03 14.43 -10.06
CA GLY A 97 -2.77 13.02 -10.26
C GLY A 97 -2.78 12.19 -8.98
N ASN A 98 -3.09 10.95 -9.18
CA ASN A 98 -3.03 9.89 -8.19
C ASN A 98 -2.28 8.73 -8.83
N LEU A 99 -1.67 7.90 -8.04
CA LEU A 99 -1.00 6.68 -8.50
C LEU A 99 -1.75 5.48 -7.93
N LEU A 100 -2.41 4.72 -8.80
CA LEU A 100 -2.88 3.39 -8.47
C LEU A 100 -1.68 2.47 -8.37
N THR A 101 -1.61 1.71 -7.30
CA THR A 101 -0.58 0.71 -7.07
C THR A 101 -1.23 -0.65 -6.82
N LEU A 102 -0.75 -1.68 -7.51
CA LEU A 102 -1.15 -3.07 -7.33
C LEU A 102 0.11 -3.87 -7.04
N CYS A 103 0.19 -4.47 -5.84
CA CYS A 103 1.30 -5.32 -5.44
C CYS A 103 0.84 -6.77 -5.39
N GLU A 104 1.47 -7.64 -6.16
CA GLU A 104 1.25 -9.08 -6.12
C GLU A 104 1.86 -9.64 -4.81
N ARG A 105 1.09 -10.48 -4.11
CA ARG A 105 1.39 -10.84 -2.70
C ARG A 105 2.57 -11.81 -2.55
N MET A 106 2.72 -12.75 -3.48
CA MET A 106 3.78 -13.77 -3.46
C MET A 106 5.10 -13.18 -3.96
N THR A 107 5.10 -12.62 -5.16
CA THR A 107 6.31 -12.16 -5.86
C THR A 107 6.74 -10.75 -5.51
N ARG A 108 5.84 -9.94 -4.95
CA ARG A 108 6.00 -8.48 -4.74
C ARG A 108 6.08 -7.69 -6.04
N PHE A 109 5.71 -8.29 -7.15
CA PHE A 109 5.61 -7.58 -8.43
C PHE A 109 4.64 -6.40 -8.30
N LEU A 110 5.05 -5.25 -8.82
CA LEU A 110 4.32 -4.00 -8.69
C LEU A 110 3.86 -3.51 -10.04
N ILE A 111 2.57 -3.26 -10.17
CA ILE A 111 1.98 -2.52 -11.28
C ILE A 111 1.56 -1.15 -10.77
N THR A 112 1.87 -0.11 -11.54
CA THR A 112 1.45 1.26 -11.25
C THR A 112 0.73 1.86 -12.42
N ALA A 113 -0.27 2.70 -12.16
CA ALA A 113 -0.98 3.46 -13.17
C ALA A 113 -1.33 4.87 -12.66
N SER A 114 -1.11 5.86 -13.51
CA SER A 114 -1.48 7.25 -13.20
C SER A 114 -2.99 7.46 -13.41
N LEU A 115 -3.64 8.16 -12.47
CA LEU A 115 -5.02 8.59 -12.56
C LEU A 115 -5.12 10.10 -12.39
N LYS A 116 -5.98 10.73 -13.19
CA LYS A 116 -6.23 12.19 -13.11
C LYS A 116 -7.11 12.52 -11.91
N THR A 117 -8.09 11.68 -11.62
CA THR A 117 -9.05 11.88 -10.53
C THR A 117 -9.03 10.70 -9.55
N LYS A 118 -9.82 10.80 -8.50
CA LYS A 118 -10.03 9.74 -7.50
C LYS A 118 -11.47 9.21 -7.57
N THR A 119 -12.06 9.19 -8.74
CA THR A 119 -13.41 8.67 -8.91
C THR A 119 -13.41 7.15 -9.01
N ALA A 120 -14.51 6.52 -8.57
CA ALA A 120 -14.67 5.08 -8.70
C ALA A 120 -14.61 4.66 -10.18
N SER A 121 -15.23 5.45 -11.07
CA SER A 121 -15.28 5.14 -12.49
C SER A 121 -13.89 5.13 -13.15
N GLU A 122 -13.05 6.14 -12.91
CA GLU A 122 -11.70 6.15 -13.46
C GLU A 122 -10.86 5.02 -12.88
N THR A 123 -10.92 4.82 -11.56
CA THR A 123 -10.20 3.74 -10.90
C THR A 123 -10.65 2.36 -11.40
N GLY A 124 -11.95 2.14 -11.52
CA GLY A 124 -12.53 0.91 -12.05
C GLY A 124 -12.11 0.64 -13.49
N ASN A 125 -12.16 1.65 -14.37
CA ASN A 125 -11.69 1.54 -15.75
C ASN A 125 -10.22 1.13 -15.86
N VAL A 126 -9.36 1.77 -15.06
CA VAL A 126 -7.92 1.46 -15.06
C VAL A 126 -7.65 0.07 -14.52
N LEU A 127 -8.33 -0.35 -13.44
CA LEU A 127 -8.22 -1.71 -12.88
C LEU A 127 -8.65 -2.77 -13.92
N ARG A 128 -9.78 -2.59 -14.58
CA ARG A 128 -10.25 -3.50 -15.63
C ARG A 128 -9.23 -3.62 -16.76
N ASN A 129 -8.71 -2.51 -17.26
CA ASN A 129 -7.69 -2.50 -18.30
C ASN A 129 -6.41 -3.23 -17.89
N ILE A 130 -5.97 -3.10 -16.64
CA ILE A 130 -4.81 -3.82 -16.11
C ILE A 130 -5.09 -5.32 -16.08
N PHE A 131 -6.20 -5.73 -15.43
CA PHE A 131 -6.50 -7.14 -15.26
C PHE A 131 -6.83 -7.86 -16.58
N HIS A 132 -7.43 -7.20 -17.56
CA HIS A 132 -7.62 -7.79 -18.89
C HIS A 132 -6.30 -8.10 -19.63
N ARG A 133 -5.23 -7.36 -19.34
CA ARG A 133 -3.90 -7.60 -19.94
C ARG A 133 -3.09 -8.68 -19.21
N LEU A 134 -3.46 -9.02 -18.00
CA LEU A 134 -2.79 -10.08 -17.25
C LEU A 134 -3.28 -11.47 -17.73
N PRO A 135 -2.42 -12.49 -17.73
CA PRO A 135 -2.83 -13.86 -18.02
C PRO A 135 -3.75 -14.38 -16.91
N GLU A 136 -4.57 -15.38 -17.22
CA GLU A 136 -5.56 -15.95 -16.30
C GLU A 136 -4.97 -16.37 -14.93
N PRO A 137 -3.80 -17.04 -14.85
CA PRO A 137 -3.19 -17.42 -13.57
C PRO A 137 -2.76 -16.22 -12.69
N ALA A 138 -2.73 -15.02 -13.25
CA ALA A 138 -2.42 -13.79 -12.53
C ALA A 138 -3.67 -13.01 -12.08
N ARG A 139 -4.88 -13.57 -12.21
CA ARG A 139 -6.16 -12.86 -12.02
C ARG A 139 -7.07 -13.55 -10.99
N HIS A 140 -6.54 -13.88 -9.80
CA HIS A 140 -7.36 -14.57 -8.80
C HIS A 140 -8.10 -13.58 -7.90
N THR A 141 -7.40 -12.79 -7.12
CA THR A 141 -8.02 -11.87 -6.18
C THR A 141 -7.32 -10.52 -6.12
N VAL A 142 -8.07 -9.50 -5.68
CA VAL A 142 -7.50 -8.21 -5.29
C VAL A 142 -8.08 -7.77 -3.95
N THR A 143 -7.24 -7.27 -3.05
CA THR A 143 -7.64 -6.77 -1.72
C THR A 143 -7.48 -5.26 -1.65
N PHE A 144 -8.56 -4.55 -1.30
CA PHE A 144 -8.62 -3.10 -1.17
C PHE A 144 -8.85 -2.66 0.27
N ASP A 145 -8.62 -1.37 0.54
CA ASP A 145 -9.22 -0.71 1.70
C ASP A 145 -10.69 -0.37 1.43
N ASN A 146 -11.33 0.28 2.42
CA ASN A 146 -12.73 0.71 2.30
C ASN A 146 -12.85 2.08 1.62
N GLY A 147 -11.96 2.41 0.68
CA GLY A 147 -12.01 3.66 -0.07
C GLY A 147 -13.11 3.66 -1.12
N GLY A 148 -13.86 4.77 -1.22
CA GLY A 148 -14.95 4.91 -2.21
C GLY A 148 -14.46 4.85 -3.66
N GLU A 149 -13.17 4.99 -3.92
CA GLU A 149 -12.54 4.80 -5.22
C GLU A 149 -12.62 3.36 -5.76
N PHE A 150 -12.90 2.40 -4.89
CA PHE A 150 -13.06 0.98 -5.25
C PHE A 150 -14.54 0.54 -5.28
N ALA A 151 -15.48 1.49 -5.36
CA ALA A 151 -16.91 1.17 -5.34
C ALA A 151 -17.38 0.38 -6.58
N GLU A 152 -16.66 0.43 -7.71
CA GLU A 152 -16.97 -0.36 -8.92
C GLU A 152 -16.38 -1.79 -8.92
N HIS A 153 -16.07 -2.33 -7.74
CA HIS A 153 -15.47 -3.66 -7.60
C HIS A 153 -16.35 -4.81 -8.13
N GLU A 154 -17.67 -4.67 -8.11
CA GLU A 154 -18.59 -5.68 -8.68
C GLU A 154 -18.46 -5.75 -10.19
N THR A 155 -18.39 -4.60 -10.85
CA THR A 155 -18.13 -4.51 -12.31
C THR A 155 -16.74 -5.04 -12.65
N LEU A 156 -15.72 -4.73 -11.83
CA LEU A 156 -14.39 -5.33 -11.99
C LEU A 156 -14.47 -6.85 -11.96
N THR A 157 -15.15 -7.42 -10.96
CA THR A 157 -15.28 -8.88 -10.81
C THR A 157 -16.05 -9.49 -12.00
N SER A 158 -17.16 -8.90 -12.43
CA SER A 158 -17.97 -9.44 -13.51
C SER A 158 -17.26 -9.42 -14.85
N GLU A 159 -16.47 -8.39 -15.15
CA GLU A 159 -15.79 -8.23 -16.42
C GLU A 159 -14.45 -8.99 -16.49
N THR A 160 -13.71 -9.10 -15.40
CA THR A 160 -12.34 -9.65 -15.41
C THR A 160 -12.19 -11.01 -14.72
N GLY A 161 -13.19 -11.45 -13.98
CA GLY A 161 -13.14 -12.65 -13.14
C GLY A 161 -12.38 -12.48 -11.81
N VAL A 162 -11.67 -11.37 -11.62
CA VAL A 162 -10.91 -11.10 -10.39
C VAL A 162 -11.83 -10.86 -9.22
N GLN A 163 -11.70 -11.62 -8.13
CA GLN A 163 -12.52 -11.44 -6.94
C GLN A 163 -11.97 -10.32 -6.05
N ALA A 164 -12.81 -9.34 -5.72
CA ALA A 164 -12.44 -8.22 -4.87
C ALA A 164 -12.80 -8.47 -3.40
N PHE A 165 -11.84 -8.24 -2.50
CA PHE A 165 -11.98 -8.34 -1.05
C PHE A 165 -11.64 -7.03 -0.36
N PHE A 166 -12.20 -6.79 0.82
CA PHE A 166 -12.02 -5.55 1.55
C PHE A 166 -11.54 -5.80 2.97
N CYS A 167 -10.55 -5.00 3.38
CA CYS A 167 -10.02 -5.03 4.73
C CYS A 167 -11.05 -4.59 5.77
N ASP A 168 -10.86 -5.03 7.00
CA ASP A 168 -11.60 -4.49 8.13
C ASP A 168 -11.33 -2.98 8.29
N PRO A 169 -12.32 -2.23 8.77
CA PRO A 169 -12.11 -0.82 9.08
C PRO A 169 -10.95 -0.65 10.07
N HIS A 170 -10.06 0.30 9.77
CA HIS A 170 -8.91 0.63 10.63
C HIS A 170 -7.85 -0.47 10.80
N SER A 171 -7.79 -1.45 9.90
CA SER A 171 -6.86 -2.60 9.95
C SER A 171 -5.78 -2.53 8.87
N PRO A 172 -4.87 -1.52 8.90
CA PRO A 172 -3.85 -1.35 7.87
C PRO A 172 -2.88 -2.54 7.76
N TRP A 173 -2.66 -3.30 8.84
CA TRP A 173 -1.79 -4.47 8.84
C TRP A 173 -2.25 -5.58 7.90
N GLN A 174 -3.52 -5.61 7.52
CA GLN A 174 -4.07 -6.59 6.58
C GLN A 174 -3.57 -6.38 5.13
N ARG A 175 -2.98 -5.21 4.83
CA ARG A 175 -2.39 -4.86 3.53
C ARG A 175 -0.91 -4.47 3.65
N GLY A 176 -0.15 -5.23 4.44
CA GLY A 176 1.24 -4.93 4.72
C GLY A 176 2.16 -4.93 3.50
N ALA A 177 1.83 -5.69 2.43
CA ALA A 177 2.62 -5.73 1.21
C ALA A 177 2.58 -4.39 0.49
N ILE A 178 1.38 -3.90 0.17
CA ILE A 178 1.23 -2.64 -0.55
C ILE A 178 1.62 -1.43 0.31
N GLU A 179 1.37 -1.44 1.63
CA GLU A 179 1.81 -0.35 2.50
C GLU A 179 3.33 -0.20 2.53
N ASN A 180 4.06 -1.32 2.59
CA ASN A 180 5.52 -1.30 2.52
C ASN A 180 6.01 -0.80 1.17
N THR A 181 5.45 -1.31 0.07
CA THR A 181 5.79 -0.91 -1.30
C THR A 181 5.54 0.59 -1.52
N ASN A 182 4.36 1.08 -1.12
CA ASN A 182 4.04 2.51 -1.18
C ASN A 182 4.97 3.36 -0.31
N GLY A 183 5.46 2.80 0.80
CA GLY A 183 6.48 3.43 1.64
C GLY A 183 7.82 3.59 0.92
N VAL A 184 8.20 2.62 0.08
CA VAL A 184 9.41 2.69 -0.76
C VAL A 184 9.22 3.72 -1.87
N ILE A 185 8.11 3.66 -2.63
CA ILE A 185 7.80 4.63 -3.69
C ILE A 185 7.84 6.08 -3.14
N ARG A 186 7.38 6.29 -1.90
CA ARG A 186 7.37 7.62 -1.27
C ARG A 186 8.75 8.20 -0.98
N ARG A 187 9.83 7.45 -1.12
CA ARG A 187 11.21 7.98 -1.02
C ARG A 187 11.56 8.81 -2.25
N ASP A 188 11.17 8.30 -3.43
CA ASP A 188 11.47 8.92 -4.72
C ASP A 188 10.35 9.87 -5.16
N MET A 189 9.10 9.54 -4.79
CA MET A 189 7.89 10.31 -5.07
C MET A 189 7.22 10.79 -3.78
N PRO A 190 7.77 11.80 -3.07
CA PRO A 190 7.18 12.33 -1.84
C PRO A 190 5.81 12.97 -2.11
N ARG A 191 4.99 13.12 -1.06
CA ARG A 191 3.59 13.61 -1.17
C ARG A 191 3.45 14.96 -1.88
N LYS A 192 4.50 15.78 -1.89
CA LYS A 192 4.50 17.12 -2.53
C LYS A 192 4.91 17.10 -4.01
N THR A 193 5.28 15.94 -4.51
CA THR A 193 5.65 15.75 -5.91
C THR A 193 4.48 16.06 -6.83
N ASP A 194 4.75 16.71 -7.95
CA ASP A 194 3.80 16.80 -9.06
C ASP A 194 3.94 15.56 -9.93
N MET A 195 2.83 14.88 -10.19
CA MET A 195 2.84 13.69 -11.05
C MET A 195 3.22 14.01 -12.50
N ALA A 196 3.07 15.27 -12.93
CA ALA A 196 3.48 15.69 -14.26
C ALA A 196 5.01 15.60 -14.47
N ASP A 197 5.79 15.66 -13.38
CA ASP A 197 7.25 15.53 -13.44
C ASP A 197 7.72 14.09 -13.74
N TYR A 198 6.79 13.12 -13.65
CA TYR A 198 7.03 11.69 -13.85
C TYR A 198 6.20 11.09 -15.00
N SER A 199 5.70 11.93 -15.90
CA SER A 199 5.02 11.45 -17.11
C SER A 199 6.02 10.74 -18.03
N PRO A 200 5.66 9.57 -18.60
CA PRO A 200 6.47 8.91 -19.61
C PRO A 200 6.57 9.73 -20.88
#